data_7c97c103772a855381aaf0f011e435fc
#
_entry.id   7c97c103772a855381aaf0f011e435fc
#
_cell.length_a   1.000
_cell.length_b   1.000
_cell.length_c   1.000
_cell.angle_alpha   90.00
_cell.angle_beta   90.00
_cell.angle_gamma   90.00
#
_symmetry.space_group_name_H-M   'P 1'
#
loop_
_entity.id
_entity.type
_entity.pdbx_description
1 polymer ?
#
loop_
_entity_poly.entity_id
_entity_poly.type
_entity_poly.pdbx_seq_one_letter_code
_entity_poly.pdbx_strand_id
1 'polypeptide(L)'
;MEVERDLAGIAIPFTAGIGLAFLLIPLSSASTALVFAVILSGLILLMHPVHLRMPEVSVRLSIYIVMTAAGILCGLTSTFLSTSRISGGVITDFALSSGNVIGQMIDSIGFSNSDTNAVIKALLIGDRADIPFYITEAFRESGASHILALSGFHLGIVYGIVTSMLSILGNRPAIRYARSFLTILLCGFYTLATGAGASIVRAFIFILLGEAARLTGRYRSTASVLMAALLIHLTIDPQSIREVGFQLSYAAMAGIAFIFPWLRSFWPEESDNVEEDNQSHKRKHSASRRPRPLKWVWNSAAMSISCQLTTGPLAYLYFGAFPTHFLLTNLIALPLAGLLIPFALLTVSLSALDSCPDMLLRVTETLVVALTDSLSIIAGM
;
A
#
# COMPACT_ATOMS: atom_id res chain seq x y z
N MET A 1 -12.83 -18.57 -0.52
CA MET A 1 -11.85 -19.67 -0.32
C MET A 1 -11.36 -20.26 -1.64
N GLU A 2 -12.22 -20.67 -2.58
CA GLU A 2 -11.75 -21.24 -3.87
C GLU A 2 -10.97 -20.24 -4.71
N VAL A 3 -11.50 -19.06 -4.94
CA VAL A 3 -10.84 -17.99 -5.71
C VAL A 3 -9.49 -17.56 -5.08
N GLU A 4 -9.40 -17.55 -3.77
CA GLU A 4 -8.13 -17.23 -3.06
C GLU A 4 -7.08 -18.30 -3.31
N ARG A 5 -7.48 -19.57 -3.23
CA ARG A 5 -6.60 -20.72 -3.46
C ARG A 5 -6.13 -20.77 -4.92
N ASP A 6 -7.02 -20.45 -5.87
CA ASP A 6 -6.69 -20.42 -7.28
C ASP A 6 -5.74 -19.28 -7.62
N LEU A 7 -5.98 -18.07 -7.10
CA LEU A 7 -5.08 -16.94 -7.26
C LEU A 7 -3.71 -17.18 -6.60
N ALA A 8 -3.68 -17.77 -5.41
CA ALA A 8 -2.44 -18.15 -4.75
C ALA A 8 -1.67 -19.21 -5.56
N GLY A 9 -2.40 -20.18 -6.15
CA GLY A 9 -1.83 -21.20 -7.02
C GLY A 9 -1.22 -20.66 -8.32
N ILE A 10 -1.56 -19.44 -8.71
CA ILE A 10 -0.96 -18.73 -9.86
C ILE A 10 0.16 -17.80 -9.38
N ALA A 11 -0.10 -16.97 -8.37
CA ALA A 11 0.79 -15.90 -7.94
C ALA A 11 2.06 -16.42 -7.28
N ILE A 12 1.96 -17.44 -6.41
CA ILE A 12 3.12 -17.97 -5.69
C ILE A 12 4.13 -18.65 -6.63
N PRO A 13 3.71 -19.58 -7.54
CA PRO A 13 4.64 -20.18 -8.48
C PRO A 13 5.26 -19.16 -9.45
N PHE A 14 4.48 -18.19 -9.93
CA PHE A 14 4.98 -17.14 -10.80
C PHE A 14 6.06 -16.29 -10.10
N THR A 15 5.81 -15.86 -8.87
CA THR A 15 6.78 -15.11 -8.06
C THR A 15 8.03 -15.91 -7.76
N ALA A 16 7.89 -17.20 -7.42
CA ALA A 16 9.01 -18.11 -7.23
C ALA A 16 9.84 -18.27 -8.52
N GLY A 17 9.17 -18.34 -9.68
CA GLY A 17 9.81 -18.37 -10.98
C GLY A 17 10.67 -17.16 -11.27
N ILE A 18 10.18 -15.95 -10.98
CA ILE A 18 10.96 -14.71 -11.11
C ILE A 18 12.17 -14.72 -10.18
N GLY A 19 11.99 -15.13 -8.91
CA GLY A 19 13.09 -15.28 -7.96
C GLY A 19 14.18 -16.25 -8.46
N LEU A 20 13.77 -17.40 -9.01
CA LEU A 20 14.69 -18.37 -9.63
C LEU A 20 15.42 -17.78 -10.83
N ALA A 21 14.76 -17.00 -11.68
CA ALA A 21 15.39 -16.33 -12.81
C ALA A 21 16.58 -15.47 -12.35
N PHE A 22 16.41 -14.70 -11.29
CA PHE A 22 17.49 -13.85 -10.76
C PHE A 22 18.64 -14.63 -10.12
N LEU A 23 18.41 -15.86 -9.66
CA LEU A 23 19.47 -16.77 -9.22
C LEU A 23 20.24 -17.38 -10.41
N LEU A 24 19.59 -17.50 -11.57
CA LEU A 24 20.17 -18.05 -12.79
C LEU A 24 20.97 -17.03 -13.61
N ILE A 25 20.78 -15.73 -13.39
CA ILE A 25 21.45 -14.63 -14.13
C ILE A 25 22.99 -14.72 -14.14
N PRO A 26 23.68 -15.21 -13.08
CA PRO A 26 25.14 -15.37 -13.13
C PRO A 26 25.65 -16.40 -14.15
N LEU A 27 24.75 -17.19 -14.75
CA LEU A 27 25.10 -18.15 -15.78
C LEU A 27 25.51 -17.45 -17.09
N SER A 28 26.38 -18.12 -17.89
CA SER A 28 26.80 -17.59 -19.20
C SER A 28 25.58 -17.33 -20.11
N SER A 29 25.73 -16.42 -21.08
CA SER A 29 24.68 -16.12 -22.06
C SER A 29 24.15 -17.34 -22.80
N ALA A 30 24.99 -18.32 -23.07
CA ALA A 30 24.61 -19.59 -23.70
C ALA A 30 23.74 -20.45 -22.77
N SER A 31 24.05 -20.49 -21.46
CA SER A 31 23.28 -21.24 -20.46
C SER A 31 21.89 -20.62 -20.24
N THR A 32 21.80 -19.29 -20.22
CA THR A 32 20.50 -18.60 -20.10
C THR A 32 19.61 -18.82 -21.32
N ALA A 33 20.19 -18.81 -22.54
CA ALA A 33 19.47 -19.14 -23.78
C ALA A 33 18.97 -20.58 -23.80
N LEU A 34 19.74 -21.52 -23.28
CA LEU A 34 19.35 -22.94 -23.18
C LEU A 34 18.19 -23.11 -22.19
N VAL A 35 18.27 -22.48 -20.99
CA VAL A 35 17.19 -22.48 -19.99
C VAL A 35 15.91 -21.89 -20.58
N PHE A 36 16.02 -20.79 -21.31
CA PHE A 36 14.91 -20.17 -22.01
C PHE A 36 14.25 -21.12 -23.03
N ALA A 37 15.05 -21.80 -23.86
CA ALA A 37 14.57 -22.76 -24.86
C ALA A 37 13.87 -23.96 -24.20
N VAL A 38 14.44 -24.49 -23.12
CA VAL A 38 13.86 -25.62 -22.37
C VAL A 38 12.51 -25.20 -21.73
N ILE A 39 12.44 -24.02 -21.11
CA ILE A 39 11.21 -23.51 -20.51
C ILE A 39 10.14 -23.31 -21.59
N LEU A 40 10.48 -22.67 -22.70
CA LEU A 40 9.55 -22.42 -23.80
C LEU A 40 9.04 -23.73 -24.40
N SER A 41 9.92 -24.71 -24.60
CA SER A 41 9.54 -26.05 -25.09
C SER A 41 8.61 -26.77 -24.09
N GLY A 42 8.88 -26.68 -22.79
CA GLY A 42 8.04 -27.23 -21.73
C GLY A 42 6.65 -26.58 -21.70
N LEU A 43 6.58 -25.25 -21.86
CA LEU A 43 5.31 -24.52 -21.96
C LEU A 43 4.48 -24.97 -23.17
N ILE A 44 5.10 -25.11 -24.34
CA ILE A 44 4.43 -25.59 -25.57
C ILE A 44 3.91 -27.01 -25.39
N LEU A 45 4.69 -27.91 -24.79
CA LEU A 45 4.26 -29.28 -24.52
C LEU A 45 3.10 -29.34 -23.51
N LEU A 46 3.09 -28.51 -22.48
CA LEU A 46 2.02 -28.44 -21.48
C LEU A 46 0.72 -27.83 -22.04
N MET A 47 0.82 -26.97 -23.05
CA MET A 47 -0.34 -26.39 -23.75
C MET A 47 -0.96 -27.34 -24.78
N HIS A 48 -0.37 -28.52 -25.02
CA HIS A 48 -0.90 -29.47 -26.00
C HIS A 48 -2.21 -30.10 -25.50
N PRO A 49 -3.26 -30.21 -26.37
CA PRO A 49 -4.62 -30.59 -25.98
C PRO A 49 -4.79 -32.03 -25.45
N VAL A 50 -3.72 -32.82 -25.38
CA VAL A 50 -3.73 -34.19 -24.81
C VAL A 50 -4.06 -34.18 -23.30
N HIS A 51 -3.91 -33.07 -22.61
CA HIS A 51 -4.10 -32.95 -21.15
C HIS A 51 -5.57 -32.80 -20.68
N LEU A 52 -6.56 -32.73 -21.58
CA LEU A 52 -7.99 -32.54 -21.24
C LEU A 52 -8.65 -33.73 -20.51
N ARG A 53 -7.93 -34.83 -20.26
CA ARG A 53 -8.41 -36.02 -19.54
C ARG A 53 -7.69 -36.31 -18.23
N MET A 54 -6.89 -35.38 -17.69
CA MET A 54 -6.14 -35.65 -16.50
C MET A 54 -6.91 -35.40 -15.20
N PRO A 55 -6.63 -36.16 -14.10
CA PRO A 55 -7.21 -35.92 -12.79
C PRO A 55 -6.84 -34.50 -12.27
N GLU A 56 -7.71 -33.91 -11.43
CA GLU A 56 -7.57 -32.53 -10.92
C GLU A 56 -6.19 -32.19 -10.35
N VAL A 57 -5.54 -33.16 -9.70
CA VAL A 57 -4.19 -32.99 -9.10
C VAL A 57 -3.15 -32.71 -10.20
N SER A 58 -3.20 -33.40 -11.34
CA SER A 58 -2.26 -33.18 -12.44
C SER A 58 -2.53 -31.86 -13.18
N VAL A 59 -3.77 -31.40 -13.24
CA VAL A 59 -4.12 -30.08 -13.79
C VAL A 59 -3.52 -28.97 -12.91
N ARG A 60 -3.65 -29.07 -11.60
CA ARG A 60 -3.05 -28.09 -10.67
C ARG A 60 -1.52 -28.07 -10.75
N LEU A 61 -0.89 -29.24 -10.76
CA LEU A 61 0.55 -29.35 -10.90
C LEU A 61 1.04 -28.73 -12.22
N SER A 62 0.30 -28.95 -13.31
CA SER A 62 0.61 -28.35 -14.61
C SER A 62 0.51 -26.83 -14.56
N ILE A 63 -0.51 -26.26 -13.90
CA ILE A 63 -0.65 -24.82 -13.70
C ILE A 63 0.55 -24.27 -12.92
N TYR A 64 0.98 -24.94 -11.85
CA TYR A 64 2.14 -24.49 -11.05
C TYR A 64 3.42 -24.48 -11.86
N ILE A 65 3.67 -25.51 -12.65
CA ILE A 65 4.84 -25.61 -13.54
C ILE A 65 4.80 -24.50 -14.60
N VAL A 66 3.65 -24.28 -15.25
CA VAL A 66 3.48 -23.25 -16.27
C VAL A 66 3.70 -21.86 -15.67
N MET A 67 3.13 -21.58 -14.49
CA MET A 67 3.28 -20.28 -13.84
C MET A 67 4.71 -20.03 -13.37
N THR A 68 5.40 -21.04 -12.82
CA THR A 68 6.82 -20.95 -12.48
C THR A 68 7.66 -20.67 -13.71
N ALA A 69 7.43 -21.39 -14.80
CA ALA A 69 8.14 -21.20 -16.06
C ALA A 69 7.88 -19.81 -16.67
N ALA A 70 6.63 -19.33 -16.64
CA ALA A 70 6.29 -17.98 -17.07
C ALA A 70 6.98 -16.91 -16.22
N GLY A 71 7.08 -17.12 -14.91
CA GLY A 71 7.82 -16.25 -13.99
C GLY A 71 9.33 -16.21 -14.31
N ILE A 72 9.95 -17.35 -14.55
CA ILE A 72 11.36 -17.42 -14.96
C ILE A 72 11.57 -16.66 -16.27
N LEU A 73 10.69 -16.89 -17.24
CA LEU A 73 10.73 -16.20 -18.53
C LEU A 73 10.64 -14.69 -18.37
N CYS A 74 9.68 -14.23 -17.58
CA CYS A 74 9.45 -12.83 -17.28
C CYS A 74 10.66 -12.17 -16.60
N GLY A 75 11.26 -12.85 -15.61
CA GLY A 75 12.47 -12.38 -14.93
C GLY A 75 13.68 -12.30 -15.87
N LEU A 76 13.92 -13.32 -16.71
CA LEU A 76 15.00 -13.32 -17.67
C LEU A 76 14.83 -12.24 -18.75
N THR A 77 13.64 -12.09 -19.33
CA THR A 77 13.38 -11.05 -20.34
C THR A 77 13.54 -9.65 -19.78
N SER A 78 13.14 -9.40 -18.53
CA SER A 78 13.30 -8.10 -17.90
C SER A 78 14.76 -7.67 -17.77
N THR A 79 15.68 -8.59 -17.56
CA THR A 79 17.11 -8.28 -17.47
C THR A 79 17.73 -7.93 -18.83
N PHE A 80 17.27 -8.58 -19.91
CA PHE A 80 17.71 -8.25 -21.26
C PHE A 80 17.11 -6.92 -21.78
N LEU A 81 15.88 -6.61 -21.41
CA LEU A 81 15.18 -5.38 -21.81
C LEU A 81 15.52 -4.17 -20.94
N SER A 82 16.05 -4.37 -19.73
CA SER A 82 16.36 -3.27 -18.79
C SER A 82 17.51 -2.36 -19.27
N THR A 83 18.28 -2.75 -20.28
CA THR A 83 19.23 -1.87 -20.97
C THR A 83 18.57 -0.69 -21.70
N SER A 84 17.27 -0.70 -21.88
CA SER A 84 16.48 0.34 -22.54
C SER A 84 15.42 0.96 -21.60
N ARG A 85 15.72 1.12 -20.32
CA ARG A 85 14.86 1.97 -19.47
C ARG A 85 14.81 3.35 -20.11
N ILE A 86 13.64 3.72 -20.63
CA ILE A 86 13.32 5.06 -21.08
C ILE A 86 13.37 5.95 -19.83
N SER A 87 14.57 6.46 -19.50
CA SER A 87 14.73 7.50 -18.51
C SER A 87 14.27 8.80 -19.16
N GLY A 88 13.23 9.42 -18.61
CA GLY A 88 12.73 10.69 -19.07
C GLY A 88 11.58 10.55 -20.08
N GLY A 89 10.41 10.20 -19.63
CA GLY A 89 9.17 10.31 -20.41
C GLY A 89 8.33 11.48 -19.93
N VAL A 90 7.42 11.96 -20.77
CA VAL A 90 6.45 13.03 -20.46
C VAL A 90 5.78 12.85 -19.08
N ILE A 91 5.59 11.60 -18.65
CA ILE A 91 4.99 11.26 -17.35
C ILE A 91 5.94 11.60 -16.18
N THR A 92 7.24 11.30 -16.31
CA THR A 92 8.24 11.63 -15.28
C THR A 92 8.46 13.13 -15.16
N ASP A 93 8.51 13.83 -16.29
CA ASP A 93 8.67 15.28 -16.31
C ASP A 93 7.43 15.99 -15.73
N PHE A 94 6.25 15.47 -16.03
CA PHE A 94 4.99 15.94 -15.44
C PHE A 94 4.95 15.68 -13.93
N ALA A 95 5.36 14.50 -13.46
CA ALA A 95 5.42 14.16 -12.05
C ALA A 95 6.36 15.10 -11.28
N LEU A 96 7.57 15.29 -11.80
CA LEU A 96 8.56 16.18 -11.20
C LEU A 96 8.09 17.63 -11.16
N SER A 97 7.52 18.13 -12.27
CA SER A 97 6.98 19.49 -12.32
C SER A 97 5.82 19.70 -11.35
N SER A 98 4.91 18.73 -11.24
CA SER A 98 3.78 18.81 -10.30
C SER A 98 4.25 18.80 -8.85
N GLY A 99 5.22 17.94 -8.50
CA GLY A 99 5.83 17.90 -7.17
C GLY A 99 6.49 19.24 -6.80
N ASN A 100 7.26 19.83 -7.73
CA ASN A 100 7.89 21.14 -7.54
C ASN A 100 6.87 22.26 -7.32
N VAL A 101 5.78 22.28 -8.08
CA VAL A 101 4.71 23.28 -7.91
C VAL A 101 4.07 23.16 -6.53
N ILE A 102 3.74 21.94 -6.10
CA ILE A 102 3.18 21.71 -4.76
C ILE A 102 4.19 22.11 -3.67
N GLY A 103 5.47 21.78 -3.85
CA GLY A 103 6.54 22.18 -2.94
C GLY A 103 6.63 23.69 -2.79
N GLN A 104 6.62 24.44 -3.90
CA GLN A 104 6.60 25.91 -3.88
C GLN A 104 5.35 26.48 -3.19
N MET A 105 4.18 25.87 -3.43
CA MET A 105 2.95 26.27 -2.73
C MET A 105 3.11 26.09 -1.21
N ILE A 106 3.69 24.98 -0.74
CA ILE A 106 3.93 24.75 0.70
C ILE A 106 4.93 25.79 1.24
N ASP A 107 5.99 26.11 0.49
CA ASP A 107 6.99 27.11 0.92
C ASP A 107 6.42 28.52 1.01
N SER A 108 5.41 28.83 0.23
CA SER A 108 4.71 30.13 0.30
C SER A 108 3.80 30.28 1.51
N ILE A 109 3.50 29.18 2.22
CA ILE A 109 2.66 29.23 3.43
C ILE A 109 3.48 29.78 4.62
N GLY A 110 2.97 30.84 5.22
CA GLY A 110 3.63 31.53 6.35
C GLY A 110 3.38 30.84 7.68
N PHE A 111 3.90 29.61 7.88
CA PHE A 111 3.91 29.01 9.20
C PHE A 111 4.91 29.71 10.13
N SER A 112 4.65 29.70 11.43
CA SER A 112 5.52 30.33 12.43
C SER A 112 6.83 29.55 12.59
N ASN A 113 6.79 28.23 12.41
CA ASN A 113 7.95 27.35 12.52
C ASN A 113 8.36 26.85 11.11
N SER A 114 9.63 27.12 10.73
CA SER A 114 10.21 26.68 9.45
C SER A 114 10.19 25.16 9.25
N ASP A 115 10.27 24.39 10.34
CA ASP A 115 10.30 22.94 10.28
C ASP A 115 8.95 22.36 9.85
N THR A 116 7.86 23.12 10.05
CA THR A 116 6.52 22.73 9.64
C THR A 116 6.43 22.54 8.13
N ASN A 117 6.99 23.45 7.34
CA ASN A 117 7.03 23.32 5.87
C ASN A 117 7.77 22.06 5.44
N ALA A 118 8.94 21.80 6.04
CA ALA A 118 9.75 20.63 5.73
C ALA A 118 9.02 19.32 6.02
N VAL A 119 8.37 19.22 7.18
CA VAL A 119 7.60 18.03 7.56
C VAL A 119 6.37 17.83 6.65
N ILE A 120 5.66 18.91 6.31
CA ILE A 120 4.50 18.84 5.41
C ILE A 120 4.94 18.43 4.00
N LYS A 121 6.04 18.98 3.46
CA LYS A 121 6.60 18.55 2.16
C LYS A 121 6.92 17.05 2.17
N ALA A 122 7.57 16.57 3.20
CA ALA A 122 7.90 15.16 3.32
C ALA A 122 6.65 14.26 3.36
N LEU A 123 5.63 14.66 4.11
CA LEU A 123 4.41 13.86 4.27
C LEU A 123 3.49 13.94 3.06
N LEU A 124 3.41 15.08 2.36
CA LEU A 124 2.48 15.24 1.22
C LEU A 124 3.09 14.83 -0.12
N ILE A 125 4.36 15.18 -0.38
CA ILE A 125 5.02 14.94 -1.68
C ILE A 125 6.27 14.07 -1.60
N GLY A 126 6.73 13.71 -0.39
CA GLY A 126 7.91 12.86 -0.17
C GLY A 126 9.23 13.60 -0.28
N ASP A 127 9.22 14.90 -0.39
CA ASP A 127 10.44 15.72 -0.40
C ASP A 127 10.97 15.87 1.04
N ARG A 128 12.19 15.37 1.25
CA ARG A 128 12.86 15.34 2.56
C ARG A 128 14.11 16.20 2.59
N ALA A 129 14.37 16.97 1.52
CA ALA A 129 15.61 17.72 1.39
C ALA A 129 15.80 18.74 2.53
N ASP A 130 14.70 19.36 2.94
CA ASP A 130 14.72 20.42 3.94
C ASP A 130 14.48 19.94 5.38
N ILE A 131 14.31 18.63 5.61
CA ILE A 131 14.04 18.11 6.96
C ILE A 131 15.29 18.21 7.82
N PRO A 132 15.24 18.86 9.01
CA PRO A 132 16.33 18.88 9.94
C PRO A 132 16.76 17.48 10.39
N PHE A 133 18.07 17.31 10.59
CA PHE A 133 18.64 16.03 11.00
C PHE A 133 18.00 15.47 12.28
N TYR A 134 17.75 16.32 13.29
CA TYR A 134 17.16 15.88 14.55
C TYR A 134 15.74 15.32 14.39
N ILE A 135 14.94 15.86 13.45
CA ILE A 135 13.62 15.31 13.14
C ILE A 135 13.76 13.95 12.47
N THR A 136 14.63 13.85 11.46
CA THR A 136 14.88 12.57 10.77
C THR A 136 15.34 11.48 11.73
N GLU A 137 16.22 11.87 12.70
CA GLU A 137 16.72 10.94 13.71
C GLU A 137 15.61 10.52 14.69
N ALA A 138 14.75 11.44 15.15
CA ALA A 138 13.61 11.12 15.98
C ALA A 138 12.65 10.13 15.30
N PHE A 139 12.38 10.31 14.00
CA PHE A 139 11.59 9.35 13.21
C PHE A 139 12.28 7.99 13.09
N ARG A 140 13.61 7.96 12.98
CA ARG A 140 14.39 6.72 12.85
C ARG A 140 14.42 5.93 14.16
N GLU A 141 14.78 6.59 15.25
CA GLU A 141 14.95 5.95 16.57
C GLU A 141 13.62 5.49 17.16
N SER A 142 12.55 6.28 16.98
CA SER A 142 11.21 5.86 17.38
C SER A 142 10.65 4.71 16.53
N GLY A 143 11.26 4.36 15.38
CA GLY A 143 10.74 3.37 14.42
C GLY A 143 9.65 3.91 13.48
N ALA A 144 9.46 5.24 13.42
CA ALA A 144 8.47 5.92 12.57
C ALA A 144 8.96 6.25 11.16
N SER A 145 10.14 5.80 10.74
CA SER A 145 10.71 6.11 9.40
C SER A 145 9.76 5.79 8.24
N HIS A 146 8.88 4.80 8.42
CA HIS A 146 7.87 4.42 7.44
C HIS A 146 6.75 5.46 7.27
N ILE A 147 6.53 6.34 8.25
CA ILE A 147 5.57 7.46 8.17
C ILE A 147 6.17 8.60 7.35
N LEU A 148 7.46 8.87 7.51
CA LEU A 148 8.18 9.88 6.73
C LEU A 148 8.35 9.45 5.26
N ALA A 149 8.36 8.14 5.01
CA ALA A 149 8.34 7.59 3.67
C ALA A 149 6.92 7.64 3.10
N LEU A 150 6.77 8.20 1.90
CA LEU A 150 5.49 8.13 1.20
C LEU A 150 5.05 6.66 1.06
N SER A 151 3.90 6.35 1.63
CA SER A 151 3.43 4.98 1.79
C SER A 151 1.99 4.81 1.32
N GLY A 152 1.54 3.56 1.29
CA GLY A 152 0.13 3.25 1.03
C GLY A 152 -0.85 3.88 2.03
N PHE A 153 -0.39 4.21 3.24
CA PHE A 153 -1.18 4.93 4.24
C PHE A 153 -1.56 6.35 3.76
N HIS A 154 -0.61 7.09 3.16
CA HIS A 154 -0.85 8.43 2.61
C HIS A 154 -1.89 8.39 1.49
N LEU A 155 -1.69 7.51 0.51
CA LEU A 155 -2.65 7.33 -0.59
C LEU A 155 -4.00 6.82 -0.09
N GLY A 156 -4.02 5.99 0.95
CA GLY A 156 -5.24 5.52 1.61
C GLY A 156 -6.06 6.66 2.24
N ILE A 157 -5.39 7.64 2.85
CA ILE A 157 -6.03 8.85 3.38
C ILE A 157 -6.61 9.69 2.24
N VAL A 158 -5.83 9.96 1.19
CA VAL A 158 -6.29 10.69 0.00
C VAL A 158 -7.49 9.99 -0.63
N TYR A 159 -7.43 8.67 -0.79
CA TYR A 159 -8.56 7.86 -1.27
C TYR A 159 -9.80 8.01 -0.38
N GLY A 160 -9.63 7.99 0.95
CA GLY A 160 -10.71 8.19 1.93
C GLY A 160 -11.35 9.58 1.79
N ILE A 161 -10.54 10.63 1.66
CA ILE A 161 -11.03 12.01 1.46
C ILE A 161 -11.81 12.10 0.16
N VAL A 162 -11.22 11.67 -0.95
CA VAL A 162 -11.83 11.73 -2.29
C VAL A 162 -13.16 10.96 -2.33
N THR A 163 -13.17 9.73 -1.81
CA THR A 163 -14.40 8.91 -1.80
C THR A 163 -15.48 9.50 -0.89
N SER A 164 -15.10 10.11 0.24
CA SER A 164 -16.03 10.80 1.14
C SER A 164 -16.65 12.03 0.48
N MET A 165 -15.83 12.86 -0.15
CA MET A 165 -16.32 14.03 -0.91
C MET A 165 -17.24 13.62 -2.05
N LEU A 166 -16.85 12.63 -2.85
CA LEU A 166 -17.66 12.14 -3.95
C LEU A 166 -18.91 11.37 -3.51
N SER A 167 -18.99 10.97 -2.24
CA SER A 167 -20.18 10.29 -1.70
C SER A 167 -21.44 11.18 -1.69
N ILE A 168 -21.23 12.50 -1.65
CA ILE A 168 -22.31 13.51 -1.69
C ILE A 168 -23.12 13.45 -3.00
N LEU A 169 -22.50 13.00 -4.09
CA LEU A 169 -23.13 12.89 -5.42
C LEU A 169 -24.23 11.82 -5.52
N GLY A 170 -24.38 10.97 -4.48
CA GLY A 170 -25.40 9.93 -4.43
C GLY A 170 -24.95 8.58 -5.02
N ASN A 171 -25.92 7.62 -5.12
CA ASN A 171 -25.61 6.20 -5.42
C ASN A 171 -26.27 5.66 -6.71
N ARG A 172 -26.74 6.53 -7.61
CA ARG A 172 -27.27 6.08 -8.90
C ARG A 172 -26.21 5.33 -9.72
N PRO A 173 -26.56 4.32 -10.50
CA PRO A 173 -25.59 3.49 -11.25
C PRO A 173 -24.58 4.31 -12.07
N ALA A 174 -25.06 5.30 -12.84
CA ALA A 174 -24.19 6.16 -13.64
C ALA A 174 -23.23 6.98 -12.77
N ILE A 175 -23.72 7.52 -11.64
CA ILE A 175 -22.91 8.28 -10.69
C ILE A 175 -21.86 7.39 -10.03
N ARG A 176 -22.18 6.12 -9.76
CA ARG A 176 -21.22 5.16 -9.19
C ARG A 176 -20.02 4.92 -10.10
N TYR A 177 -20.25 4.77 -11.43
CA TYR A 177 -19.15 4.65 -12.40
C TYR A 177 -18.33 5.93 -12.48
N ALA A 178 -18.98 7.11 -12.53
CA ALA A 178 -18.29 8.40 -12.57
C ALA A 178 -17.47 8.62 -11.29
N ARG A 179 -17.99 8.28 -10.12
CA ARG A 179 -17.25 8.35 -8.85
C ARG A 179 -16.01 7.48 -8.85
N SER A 180 -16.13 6.21 -9.27
CA SER A 180 -14.97 5.31 -9.33
C SER A 180 -13.92 5.83 -10.32
N PHE A 181 -14.34 6.29 -11.49
CA PHE A 181 -13.44 6.88 -12.48
C PHE A 181 -12.71 8.09 -11.92
N LEU A 182 -13.44 9.03 -11.30
CA LEU A 182 -12.84 10.23 -10.72
C LEU A 182 -11.93 9.91 -9.52
N THR A 183 -12.29 8.94 -8.69
CA THR A 183 -11.43 8.45 -7.61
C THR A 183 -10.11 7.89 -8.15
N ILE A 184 -10.17 7.05 -9.18
CA ILE A 184 -8.98 6.48 -9.83
C ILE A 184 -8.13 7.60 -10.44
N LEU A 185 -8.76 8.56 -11.11
CA LEU A 185 -8.06 9.69 -11.75
C LEU A 185 -7.32 10.54 -10.71
N LEU A 186 -8.01 10.93 -9.62
CA LEU A 186 -7.41 11.78 -8.58
C LEU A 186 -6.32 11.06 -7.78
N CYS A 187 -6.54 9.78 -7.42
CA CYS A 187 -5.51 8.98 -6.77
C CYS A 187 -4.31 8.70 -7.70
N GLY A 188 -4.56 8.50 -8.99
CA GLY A 188 -3.53 8.36 -10.02
C GLY A 188 -2.72 9.64 -10.19
N PHE A 189 -3.39 10.80 -10.25
CA PHE A 189 -2.74 12.10 -10.28
C PHE A 189 -1.83 12.31 -9.06
N TYR A 190 -2.33 12.04 -7.85
CA TYR A 190 -1.53 12.13 -6.63
C TYR A 190 -0.33 11.18 -6.68
N THR A 191 -0.52 9.94 -7.14
CA THR A 191 0.58 8.97 -7.31
C THR A 191 1.66 9.49 -8.23
N LEU A 192 1.29 10.12 -9.33
CA LEU A 192 2.24 10.74 -10.27
C LEU A 192 2.90 11.98 -9.67
N ALA A 193 2.13 12.89 -9.08
CA ALA A 193 2.63 14.12 -8.48
C ALA A 193 3.64 13.89 -7.35
N THR A 194 3.55 12.73 -6.66
CA THR A 194 4.49 12.31 -5.62
C THR A 194 5.70 11.52 -6.17
N GLY A 195 5.93 11.52 -7.48
CA GLY A 195 7.07 10.87 -8.12
C GLY A 195 6.90 9.37 -8.37
N ALA A 196 5.68 8.84 -8.26
CA ALA A 196 5.34 7.43 -8.53
C ALA A 196 6.26 6.42 -7.82
N GLY A 197 6.63 6.69 -6.57
CA GLY A 197 7.46 5.79 -5.77
C GLY A 197 6.83 4.40 -5.66
N ALA A 198 7.64 3.35 -5.61
CA ALA A 198 7.20 1.96 -5.65
C ALA A 198 6.12 1.63 -4.60
N SER A 199 6.16 2.23 -3.40
CA SER A 199 5.17 2.02 -2.35
C SER A 199 3.79 2.59 -2.70
N ILE A 200 3.75 3.81 -3.26
CA ILE A 200 2.50 4.47 -3.67
C ILE A 200 1.90 3.78 -4.89
N VAL A 201 2.73 3.40 -5.89
CA VAL A 201 2.26 2.66 -7.07
C VAL A 201 1.57 1.36 -6.66
N ARG A 202 2.13 0.61 -5.69
CA ARG A 202 1.48 -0.59 -5.15
C ARG A 202 0.12 -0.27 -4.53
N ALA A 203 0.06 0.76 -3.68
CA ALA A 203 -1.20 1.18 -3.08
C ALA A 203 -2.23 1.60 -4.13
N PHE A 204 -1.79 2.25 -5.21
CA PHE A 204 -2.65 2.61 -6.33
C PHE A 204 -3.20 1.37 -7.06
N ILE A 205 -2.38 0.33 -7.28
CA ILE A 205 -2.85 -0.95 -7.83
C ILE A 205 -3.93 -1.56 -6.93
N PHE A 206 -3.76 -1.51 -5.59
CA PHE A 206 -4.79 -1.96 -4.65
C PHE A 206 -6.09 -1.16 -4.78
N ILE A 207 -6.02 0.15 -4.95
CA ILE A 207 -7.19 1.01 -5.18
C ILE A 207 -7.86 0.65 -6.49
N LEU A 208 -7.12 0.48 -7.58
CA LEU A 208 -7.64 0.07 -8.89
C LEU A 208 -8.42 -1.24 -8.82
N LEU A 209 -7.81 -2.27 -8.25
CA LEU A 209 -8.46 -3.56 -8.03
C LEU A 209 -9.67 -3.40 -7.11
N GLY A 210 -9.51 -2.50 -6.14
CA GLY A 210 -10.51 -2.06 -5.22
C GLY A 210 -11.76 -1.55 -5.90
N GLU A 211 -11.64 -0.58 -6.72
CA GLU A 211 -12.73 0.04 -7.44
C GLU A 211 -13.32 -0.91 -8.49
N ALA A 212 -12.48 -1.65 -9.22
CA ALA A 212 -12.93 -2.61 -10.22
C ALA A 212 -13.87 -3.68 -9.64
N ALA A 213 -13.53 -4.26 -8.47
CA ALA A 213 -14.39 -5.25 -7.86
C ALA A 213 -15.65 -4.63 -7.21
N ARG A 214 -15.58 -3.37 -6.74
CA ARG A 214 -16.76 -2.62 -6.28
C ARG A 214 -17.75 -2.40 -7.42
N LEU A 215 -17.25 -2.08 -8.61
CA LEU A 215 -18.09 -1.88 -9.80
C LEU A 215 -18.72 -3.19 -10.30
N THR A 216 -17.97 -4.30 -10.23
CA THR A 216 -18.45 -5.62 -10.66
C THR A 216 -19.30 -6.35 -9.62
N GLY A 217 -19.48 -5.78 -8.42
CA GLY A 217 -20.25 -6.40 -7.33
C GLY A 217 -19.64 -7.69 -6.78
N ARG A 218 -18.37 -7.97 -7.09
CA ARG A 218 -17.69 -9.19 -6.62
C ARG A 218 -17.17 -9.01 -5.20
N TYR A 219 -17.41 -10.04 -4.37
CA TYR A 219 -16.80 -10.11 -3.04
C TYR A 219 -15.27 -10.19 -3.16
N ARG A 220 -14.58 -9.49 -2.26
CA ARG A 220 -13.11 -9.48 -2.19
C ARG A 220 -12.64 -9.87 -0.81
N SER A 221 -11.73 -10.81 -0.78
CA SER A 221 -10.87 -10.92 0.38
C SER A 221 -9.60 -10.08 0.17
N THR A 222 -9.01 -9.60 1.25
CA THR A 222 -7.74 -8.89 1.22
C THR A 222 -6.64 -9.75 0.58
N ALA A 223 -6.67 -11.06 0.83
CA ALA A 223 -5.74 -12.02 0.25
C ALA A 223 -5.85 -12.10 -1.30
N SER A 224 -7.09 -12.14 -1.85
CA SER A 224 -7.29 -12.15 -3.30
C SER A 224 -6.75 -10.88 -3.98
N VAL A 225 -7.00 -9.72 -3.36
CA VAL A 225 -6.48 -8.44 -3.87
C VAL A 225 -4.96 -8.40 -3.80
N LEU A 226 -4.36 -8.90 -2.70
CA LEU A 226 -2.92 -9.01 -2.53
C LEU A 226 -2.29 -9.86 -3.64
N MET A 227 -2.83 -11.06 -3.90
CA MET A 227 -2.29 -11.96 -4.93
C MET A 227 -2.44 -11.39 -6.34
N ALA A 228 -3.57 -10.77 -6.65
CA ALA A 228 -3.78 -10.10 -7.94
C ALA A 228 -2.83 -8.91 -8.13
N ALA A 229 -2.65 -8.08 -7.09
CA ALA A 229 -1.73 -6.96 -7.13
C ALA A 229 -0.27 -7.42 -7.31
N LEU A 230 0.13 -8.50 -6.63
CA LEU A 230 1.46 -9.10 -6.76
C LEU A 230 1.72 -9.55 -8.20
N LEU A 231 0.78 -10.28 -8.80
CA LEU A 231 0.86 -10.71 -10.19
C LEU A 231 0.99 -9.53 -11.16
N ILE A 232 0.11 -8.54 -11.03
CA ILE A 232 0.13 -7.36 -11.91
C ILE A 232 1.45 -6.62 -11.77
N HIS A 233 1.89 -6.36 -10.54
CA HIS A 233 3.12 -5.60 -10.32
C HIS A 233 4.33 -6.33 -10.89
N LEU A 234 4.50 -7.61 -10.59
CA LEU A 234 5.64 -8.41 -11.07
C LEU A 234 5.58 -8.70 -12.57
N THR A 235 4.41 -8.65 -13.20
CA THR A 235 4.30 -8.74 -14.66
C THR A 235 4.76 -7.44 -15.32
N ILE A 236 4.50 -6.28 -14.70
CA ILE A 236 4.92 -4.97 -15.22
C ILE A 236 6.41 -4.71 -14.94
N ASP A 237 6.84 -4.95 -13.70
CA ASP A 237 8.23 -4.76 -13.28
C ASP A 237 8.73 -5.95 -12.44
N PRO A 238 9.26 -7.01 -13.07
CA PRO A 238 9.80 -8.17 -12.36
C PRO A 238 10.99 -7.84 -11.47
N GLN A 239 11.74 -6.77 -11.76
CA GLN A 239 12.94 -6.40 -10.99
C GLN A 239 12.59 -5.86 -9.60
N SER A 240 11.40 -5.33 -9.42
CA SER A 240 10.89 -4.86 -8.13
C SER A 240 10.98 -5.91 -7.02
N ILE A 241 10.96 -7.22 -7.33
CA ILE A 241 11.10 -8.30 -6.33
C ILE A 241 12.41 -8.18 -5.52
N ARG A 242 13.45 -7.56 -6.09
CA ARG A 242 14.76 -7.35 -5.45
C ARG A 242 14.80 -6.08 -4.59
N GLU A 243 13.81 -5.21 -4.72
CA GLU A 243 13.74 -3.96 -3.98
C GLU A 243 13.26 -4.21 -2.55
N VAL A 244 14.02 -3.73 -1.58
CA VAL A 244 13.67 -3.84 -0.15
C VAL A 244 12.28 -3.25 0.13
N GLY A 245 11.98 -2.11 -0.48
CA GLY A 245 10.67 -1.46 -0.33
C GLY A 245 9.51 -2.33 -0.86
N PHE A 246 9.71 -3.06 -1.95
CA PHE A 246 8.73 -4.02 -2.46
C PHE A 246 8.52 -5.16 -1.47
N GLN A 247 9.58 -5.79 -1.01
CA GLN A 247 9.52 -6.93 -0.09
C GLN A 247 8.83 -6.55 1.22
N LEU A 248 9.24 -5.44 1.85
CA LEU A 248 8.65 -4.97 3.10
C LEU A 248 7.16 -4.62 2.94
N SER A 249 6.77 -4.00 1.83
CA SER A 249 5.37 -3.63 1.61
C SER A 249 4.46 -4.85 1.37
N TYR A 250 4.90 -5.82 0.56
CA TYR A 250 4.12 -7.05 0.36
C TYR A 250 4.11 -7.93 1.61
N ALA A 251 5.20 -7.96 2.39
CA ALA A 251 5.23 -8.62 3.69
C ALA A 251 4.24 -7.99 4.68
N ALA A 252 4.19 -6.65 4.78
CA ALA A 252 3.22 -5.95 5.61
C ALA A 252 1.78 -6.27 5.21
N MET A 253 1.47 -6.24 3.91
CA MET A 253 0.14 -6.59 3.40
C MET A 253 -0.22 -8.06 3.64
N ALA A 254 0.76 -8.97 3.58
CA ALA A 254 0.55 -10.37 3.96
C ALA A 254 0.24 -10.49 5.46
N GLY A 255 0.92 -9.75 6.33
CA GLY A 255 0.60 -9.65 7.75
C GLY A 255 -0.84 -9.20 7.97
N ILE A 256 -1.27 -8.16 7.27
CA ILE A 256 -2.65 -7.65 7.33
C ILE A 256 -3.66 -8.68 6.80
N ALA A 257 -3.33 -9.38 5.73
CA ALA A 257 -4.26 -10.32 5.10
C ALA A 257 -4.43 -11.63 5.88
N PHE A 258 -3.36 -12.15 6.50
CA PHE A 258 -3.35 -13.48 7.11
C PHE A 258 -3.24 -13.48 8.62
N ILE A 259 -2.45 -12.58 9.23
CA ILE A 259 -2.20 -12.56 10.67
C ILE A 259 -3.19 -11.67 11.40
N PHE A 260 -3.49 -10.48 10.87
CA PHE A 260 -4.39 -9.53 11.54
C PHE A 260 -5.80 -10.09 11.82
N PRO A 261 -6.49 -10.81 10.90
CA PRO A 261 -7.80 -11.39 11.19
C PRO A 261 -7.76 -12.35 12.37
N TRP A 262 -6.68 -13.13 12.48
CA TRP A 262 -6.45 -14.06 13.58
C TRP A 262 -6.19 -13.33 14.91
N LEU A 263 -5.30 -12.32 14.95
CA LEU A 263 -5.06 -11.53 16.16
C LEU A 263 -6.30 -10.75 16.60
N ARG A 264 -7.05 -10.21 15.65
CA ARG A 264 -8.29 -9.49 15.94
C ARG A 264 -9.33 -10.38 16.63
N SER A 265 -9.39 -11.68 16.30
CA SER A 265 -10.35 -12.63 16.88
C SER A 265 -10.11 -12.94 18.36
N PHE A 266 -8.94 -12.61 18.93
CA PHE A 266 -8.68 -12.72 20.36
C PHE A 266 -9.44 -11.69 21.21
N TRP A 267 -9.97 -10.64 20.59
CA TRP A 267 -10.89 -9.74 21.29
C TRP A 267 -12.26 -10.40 21.43
N PRO A 268 -12.77 -10.61 22.68
CA PRO A 268 -14.08 -11.19 22.86
C PRO A 268 -15.15 -10.37 22.13
N GLU A 269 -15.80 -10.95 21.14
CA GLU A 269 -17.05 -10.38 20.65
C GLU A 269 -18.08 -10.67 21.74
N GLU A 270 -18.58 -9.62 22.42
CA GLU A 270 -19.82 -9.77 23.17
C GLU A 270 -20.86 -10.24 22.16
N SER A 271 -21.30 -11.49 22.34
CA SER A 271 -22.54 -11.95 21.76
C SER A 271 -23.60 -10.96 22.23
N ASP A 272 -24.05 -10.09 21.33
CA ASP A 272 -25.36 -9.46 21.49
C ASP A 272 -26.33 -10.66 21.55
N ASN A 273 -26.60 -11.16 22.75
CA ASN A 273 -27.72 -12.02 23.02
C ASN A 273 -28.94 -11.18 22.71
N VAL A 274 -29.30 -11.17 21.44
CA VAL A 274 -30.67 -10.88 21.01
C VAL A 274 -31.43 -12.09 21.55
N GLU A 275 -31.95 -11.97 22.77
CA GLU A 275 -33.10 -12.75 23.15
C GLU A 275 -34.12 -12.54 22.04
N GLU A 276 -34.38 -13.61 21.29
CA GLU A 276 -35.48 -13.70 20.34
C GLU A 276 -36.78 -13.58 21.16
N ASP A 277 -37.12 -12.34 21.50
CA ASP A 277 -38.48 -12.01 21.93
C ASP A 277 -39.33 -11.87 20.66
N ASN A 278 -39.97 -13.00 20.34
CA ASN A 278 -40.99 -13.12 19.33
C ASN A 278 -42.16 -12.21 19.70
N GLN A 279 -42.16 -10.94 19.38
CA GLN A 279 -43.38 -10.18 19.04
C GLN A 279 -43.05 -8.71 18.78
N SER A 280 -43.58 -8.27 17.66
CA SER A 280 -43.86 -6.90 17.24
C SER A 280 -42.86 -6.13 16.36
N HIS A 281 -43.39 -5.87 15.22
CA HIS A 281 -43.07 -4.89 14.17
C HIS A 281 -42.34 -3.62 14.59
N LYS A 282 -41.33 -3.26 13.78
CA LYS A 282 -40.88 -1.88 13.52
C LYS A 282 -40.25 -1.12 14.68
N ARG A 283 -38.94 -1.22 14.78
CA ARG A 283 -38.05 -0.05 14.91
C ARG A 283 -36.61 -0.47 14.63
N LYS A 284 -36.15 -0.20 13.41
CA LYS A 284 -34.70 -0.10 13.15
C LYS A 284 -34.18 1.08 13.97
N HIS A 285 -33.91 0.86 15.26
CA HIS A 285 -33.02 1.75 15.98
C HIS A 285 -31.62 1.47 15.44
N SER A 286 -31.10 2.42 14.67
CA SER A 286 -29.68 2.60 14.47
C SER A 286 -29.05 2.64 15.87
N ALA A 287 -28.60 1.49 16.34
CA ALA A 287 -27.78 1.41 17.53
C ALA A 287 -26.51 2.19 17.23
N SER A 288 -26.44 3.40 17.74
CA SER A 288 -25.23 4.22 17.77
C SER A 288 -24.13 3.36 18.39
N ARG A 289 -23.28 2.77 17.54
CA ARG A 289 -22.08 2.05 17.98
C ARG A 289 -21.18 3.06 18.68
N ARG A 290 -21.31 3.18 19.98
CA ARG A 290 -20.38 3.98 20.78
C ARG A 290 -18.97 3.44 20.51
N PRO A 291 -18.01 4.30 20.14
CA PRO A 291 -16.64 3.86 19.94
C PRO A 291 -16.13 3.29 21.27
N ARG A 292 -15.81 2.01 21.28
CA ARG A 292 -15.16 1.37 22.44
C ARG A 292 -13.66 1.65 22.31
N PRO A 293 -13.07 2.57 23.09
CA PRO A 293 -11.68 2.99 22.92
C PRO A 293 -10.72 1.83 23.07
N LEU A 294 -11.01 0.88 23.95
CA LEU A 294 -10.19 -0.30 24.19
C LEU A 294 -10.16 -1.25 22.98
N LYS A 295 -11.29 -1.42 22.28
CA LYS A 295 -11.35 -2.20 21.02
C LYS A 295 -10.56 -1.54 19.90
N TRP A 296 -10.56 -0.21 19.83
CA TRP A 296 -9.75 0.54 18.89
C TRP A 296 -8.26 0.35 19.16
N VAL A 297 -7.84 0.49 20.45
CA VAL A 297 -6.44 0.26 20.87
C VAL A 297 -6.01 -1.16 20.51
N TRP A 298 -6.84 -2.17 20.82
CA TRP A 298 -6.55 -3.56 20.48
C TRP A 298 -6.38 -3.77 18.97
N ASN A 299 -7.31 -3.25 18.16
CA ASN A 299 -7.23 -3.40 16.71
C ASN A 299 -5.99 -2.71 16.12
N SER A 300 -5.62 -1.55 16.63
CA SER A 300 -4.40 -0.82 16.23
C SER A 300 -3.14 -1.60 16.63
N ALA A 301 -3.10 -2.14 17.83
CA ALA A 301 -2.01 -2.98 18.30
C ALA A 301 -1.89 -4.28 17.48
N ALA A 302 -3.01 -4.98 17.27
CA ALA A 302 -3.07 -6.20 16.47
C ALA A 302 -2.60 -5.96 15.02
N MET A 303 -2.98 -4.84 14.43
CA MET A 303 -2.52 -4.42 13.10
C MET A 303 -1.01 -4.21 13.08
N SER A 304 -0.48 -3.45 14.05
CA SER A 304 0.96 -3.16 14.15
C SER A 304 1.78 -4.44 14.38
N ILE A 305 1.33 -5.32 15.28
CA ILE A 305 1.97 -6.61 15.54
C ILE A 305 1.96 -7.49 14.28
N SER A 306 0.83 -7.54 13.56
CA SER A 306 0.71 -8.33 12.32
C SER A 306 1.70 -7.88 11.25
N CYS A 307 1.84 -6.58 11.07
CA CYS A 307 2.83 -6.01 10.15
C CYS A 307 4.26 -6.32 10.62
N GLN A 308 4.56 -6.12 11.91
CA GLN A 308 5.90 -6.30 12.46
C GLN A 308 6.37 -7.76 12.41
N LEU A 309 5.46 -8.72 12.62
CA LEU A 309 5.80 -10.15 12.52
C LEU A 309 6.27 -10.54 11.12
N THR A 310 5.74 -9.90 10.08
CA THR A 310 6.11 -10.19 8.69
C THR A 310 7.24 -9.31 8.18
N THR A 311 7.30 -8.04 8.59
CA THR A 311 8.34 -7.10 8.13
C THR A 311 9.58 -7.09 9.01
N GLY A 312 9.45 -7.40 10.30
CA GLY A 312 10.54 -7.36 11.28
C GLY A 312 11.75 -8.22 10.91
N PRO A 313 11.58 -9.50 10.54
CA PRO A 313 12.69 -10.34 10.10
C PRO A 313 13.41 -9.76 8.88
N LEU A 314 12.67 -9.26 7.88
CA LEU A 314 13.25 -8.63 6.70
C LEU A 314 13.97 -7.31 7.06
N ALA A 315 13.36 -6.48 7.90
CA ALA A 315 13.98 -5.24 8.36
C ALA A 315 15.29 -5.50 9.10
N TYR A 316 15.32 -6.51 9.98
CA TYR A 316 16.54 -6.91 10.66
C TYR A 316 17.63 -7.40 9.70
N LEU A 317 17.27 -8.19 8.70
CA LEU A 317 18.23 -8.69 7.70
C LEU A 317 18.83 -7.56 6.84
N TYR A 318 18.02 -6.55 6.48
CA TYR A 318 18.48 -5.46 5.61
C TYR A 318 19.14 -4.31 6.37
N PHE A 319 18.65 -3.97 7.57
CA PHE A 319 19.08 -2.77 8.29
C PHE A 319 19.85 -3.08 9.58
N GLY A 320 19.91 -4.34 10.01
CA GLY A 320 20.59 -4.73 11.25
C GLY A 320 19.94 -4.20 12.53
N ALA A 321 18.78 -3.57 12.43
CA ALA A 321 18.07 -2.95 13.54
C ALA A 321 16.61 -3.44 13.61
N PHE A 322 16.12 -3.58 14.83
CA PHE A 322 14.71 -3.91 15.10
C PHE A 322 14.08 -2.75 15.88
N PRO A 323 13.01 -2.14 15.37
CA PRO A 323 12.36 -1.03 16.04
C PRO A 323 11.62 -1.54 17.28
N THR A 324 12.20 -1.34 18.47
CA THR A 324 11.64 -1.84 19.75
C THR A 324 10.37 -1.09 20.16
N HIS A 325 10.28 0.20 19.85
CA HIS A 325 9.16 1.07 20.23
C HIS A 325 8.01 1.11 19.21
N PHE A 326 8.04 0.26 18.17
CA PHE A 326 7.09 0.30 17.05
C PHE A 326 5.61 0.33 17.47
N LEU A 327 5.26 -0.39 18.54
CA LEU A 327 3.88 -0.49 19.00
C LEU A 327 3.37 0.83 19.56
N LEU A 328 4.17 1.46 20.46
CA LEU A 328 3.84 2.74 21.05
C LEU A 328 3.83 3.84 19.99
N THR A 329 4.84 3.82 19.13
CA THR A 329 4.98 4.74 18.00
C THR A 329 3.77 4.69 17.08
N ASN A 330 3.38 3.49 16.63
CA ASN A 330 2.24 3.35 15.74
C ASN A 330 0.90 3.73 16.40
N LEU A 331 0.76 3.50 17.70
CA LEU A 331 -0.45 3.87 18.43
C LEU A 331 -0.63 5.39 18.54
N ILE A 332 0.46 6.16 18.57
CA ILE A 332 0.46 7.62 18.70
C ILE A 332 0.64 8.30 17.34
N ALA A 333 1.68 7.93 16.60
CA ALA A 333 2.08 8.64 15.40
C ALA A 333 1.14 8.40 14.20
N LEU A 334 0.57 7.18 14.04
CA LEU A 334 -0.36 6.93 12.94
C LEU A 334 -1.67 7.74 13.05
N PRO A 335 -2.33 7.84 14.22
CA PRO A 335 -3.48 8.73 14.37
C PRO A 335 -3.14 10.21 14.16
N LEU A 336 -1.99 10.68 14.69
CA LEU A 336 -1.56 12.06 14.50
C LEU A 336 -1.26 12.35 13.02
N ALA A 337 -0.54 11.49 12.33
CA ALA A 337 -0.29 11.61 10.90
C ALA A 337 -1.61 11.50 10.09
N GLY A 338 -2.52 10.62 10.53
CA GLY A 338 -3.85 10.46 9.95
C GLY A 338 -4.73 11.70 10.04
N LEU A 339 -4.54 12.53 11.06
CA LEU A 339 -5.17 13.84 11.19
C LEU A 339 -4.37 14.92 10.44
N LEU A 340 -3.05 14.92 10.58
CA LEU A 340 -2.17 15.93 9.98
C LEU A 340 -2.31 15.99 8.45
N ILE A 341 -2.31 14.84 7.77
CA ILE A 341 -2.35 14.79 6.29
C ILE A 341 -3.62 15.48 5.72
N PRO A 342 -4.85 15.20 6.19
CA PRO A 342 -6.05 15.92 5.73
C PRO A 342 -5.99 17.41 6.01
N PHE A 343 -5.54 17.81 7.22
CA PHE A 343 -5.42 19.22 7.58
C PHE A 343 -4.36 19.92 6.73
N ALA A 344 -3.21 19.31 6.49
CA ALA A 344 -2.17 19.83 5.63
C ALA A 344 -2.64 19.98 4.16
N LEU A 345 -3.32 18.96 3.61
CA LEU A 345 -3.91 19.06 2.28
C LEU A 345 -4.93 20.20 2.17
N LEU A 346 -5.78 20.37 3.18
CA LEU A 346 -6.75 21.45 3.22
C LEU A 346 -6.06 22.81 3.33
N THR A 347 -5.04 22.92 4.18
CA THR A 347 -4.24 24.15 4.34
C THR A 347 -3.58 24.54 3.03
N VAL A 348 -2.88 23.62 2.37
CA VAL A 348 -2.24 23.88 1.06
C VAL A 348 -3.27 24.28 0.00
N SER A 349 -4.41 23.57 -0.05
CA SER A 349 -5.46 23.87 -1.03
C SER A 349 -6.09 25.26 -0.82
N LEU A 350 -6.35 25.65 0.42
CA LEU A 350 -6.94 26.96 0.73
C LEU A 350 -5.93 28.09 0.63
N SER A 351 -4.64 27.84 0.96
CA SER A 351 -3.57 28.81 0.75
C SER A 351 -3.36 29.10 -0.74
N ALA A 352 -3.47 28.10 -1.60
CA ALA A 352 -3.41 28.28 -3.06
C ALA A 352 -4.57 29.14 -3.61
N LEU A 353 -5.65 29.31 -2.84
CA LEU A 353 -6.81 30.15 -3.16
C LEU A 353 -6.80 31.48 -2.39
N ASP A 354 -5.69 31.84 -1.74
CA ASP A 354 -5.54 33.03 -0.87
C ASP A 354 -6.65 33.15 0.19
N SER A 355 -7.21 32.03 0.63
CA SER A 355 -8.38 31.96 1.50
C SER A 355 -8.17 31.08 2.75
N CYS A 356 -6.91 30.90 3.18
CA CYS A 356 -6.59 30.05 4.31
C CYS A 356 -6.82 30.77 5.65
N PRO A 357 -7.73 30.25 6.53
CA PRO A 357 -7.92 30.85 7.85
C PRO A 357 -6.69 30.63 8.75
N ASP A 358 -6.32 31.65 9.54
CA ASP A 358 -5.21 31.56 10.53
C ASP A 358 -5.41 30.41 11.52
N MET A 359 -6.65 30.11 11.87
CA MET A 359 -6.98 28.97 12.75
C MET A 359 -6.51 27.65 12.15
N LEU A 360 -6.69 27.45 10.83
CA LEU A 360 -6.28 26.22 10.15
C LEU A 360 -4.76 26.09 10.12
N LEU A 361 -4.05 27.21 9.86
CA LEU A 361 -2.59 27.25 9.92
C LEU A 361 -2.08 26.82 11.31
N ARG A 362 -2.63 27.39 12.37
CA ARG A 362 -2.27 27.05 13.76
C ARG A 362 -2.56 25.60 14.10
N VAL A 363 -3.71 25.06 13.69
CA VAL A 363 -4.05 23.65 13.93
C VAL A 363 -3.07 22.73 13.21
N THR A 364 -2.73 23.02 11.95
CA THR A 364 -1.79 22.21 11.17
C THR A 364 -0.40 22.27 11.80
N GLU A 365 0.08 23.43 12.19
CA GLU A 365 1.36 23.61 12.88
C GLU A 365 1.40 22.87 14.23
N THR A 366 0.32 22.98 15.03
CA THR A 366 0.21 22.24 16.31
C THR A 366 0.27 20.73 16.11
N LEU A 367 -0.36 20.20 15.04
CA LEU A 367 -0.32 18.78 14.72
C LEU A 367 1.09 18.33 14.31
N VAL A 368 1.83 19.15 13.55
CA VAL A 368 3.24 18.87 13.21
C VAL A 368 4.09 18.82 14.48
N VAL A 369 4.00 19.84 15.34
CA VAL A 369 4.73 19.89 16.60
C VAL A 369 4.36 18.70 17.49
N ALA A 370 3.07 18.39 17.65
CA ALA A 370 2.63 17.25 18.44
C ALA A 370 3.19 15.92 17.91
N LEU A 371 3.27 15.75 16.59
CA LEU A 371 3.85 14.56 15.96
C LEU A 371 5.36 14.48 16.24
N THR A 372 6.11 15.55 15.96
CA THR A 372 7.57 15.58 16.13
C THR A 372 7.99 15.42 17.58
N ASP A 373 7.31 16.11 18.50
CA ASP A 373 7.60 16.03 19.94
C ASP A 373 7.29 14.65 20.51
N SER A 374 6.14 14.06 20.11
CA SER A 374 5.82 12.69 20.53
C SER A 374 6.88 11.69 20.09
N LEU A 375 7.38 11.82 18.85
CA LEU A 375 8.44 10.94 18.34
C LEU A 375 9.77 11.17 19.03
N SER A 376 10.13 12.44 19.34
CA SER A 376 11.34 12.76 20.07
C SER A 376 11.32 12.21 21.50
N ILE A 377 10.17 12.24 22.18
CA ILE A 377 10.00 11.64 23.50
C ILE A 377 10.17 10.12 23.43
N ILE A 378 9.56 9.47 22.44
CA ILE A 378 9.66 8.00 22.27
C ILE A 378 11.09 7.59 21.88
N ALA A 379 11.78 8.39 21.07
CA ALA A 379 13.18 8.15 20.69
C ALA A 379 14.14 8.26 21.88
N GLY A 380 13.83 9.09 22.88
CA GLY A 380 14.62 9.25 24.10
C GLY A 380 14.35 8.19 25.18
N MET A 381 13.41 7.28 24.96
CA MET A 381 13.10 6.15 25.89
C MET A 381 14.00 4.95 25.61
#